data_0abf613eb5f44d5a1b0d3e28b68f376b
#
_entry.id   0abf613eb5f44d5a1b0d3e28b68f376b
#
_cell.length_a   1.000
_cell.length_b   1.000
_cell.length_c   1.000
_cell.angle_alpha   90.00
_cell.angle_beta   90.00
_cell.angle_gamma   90.00
#
_symmetry.space_group_name_H-M   'P 1'
#
loop_
_entity.id
_entity.type
_entity.pdbx_description
1 polymer ?
#
loop_
_entity_poly.entity_id
_entity_poly.type
_entity_poly.pdbx_seq_one_letter_code
_entity_poly.pdbx_strand_id
1 'polypeptide(L)'
;MSADKKNSPAIPGSAGLPVRDSVAEAIQFKKIQKRFPQQFEHVFPDKLAPRTVIIIPSLTMDPEILSKISGVNHYEERLLCMLMLLRMPRTNVIYITSETIDPVIIDYYLHMLPGITGYHAQRRLTLLSCHDSSSKPLIQKILDRPRLIQRIKDFIPADHEAHMSCFIVTEQERSLAVQLQIPIYGCDPDLYELGSKSHGRKIFRKCGLPVPNGFEDLHTVEDIIDGLAKLKHQNSALRKGVVKVNDGFSGDGNAIFSYEGCEEVTDLKSWIKENLPRRLKLVAEDLSYPVFLQKYQSMGGIVEEFLEGEQKESPSVQCRVTPTGKIEIISTHDQELGGECGQVYIGAQFPASPEYAVELGAMGKKVAEALKKNGVLGRFAIDFISVKEENGWKHYPIEINLRKGGTTHPFLMLQFLTDGIYNDNEGTYSTSQGHLVRYYFCSDNLKNDKYKGLSPHDLIDIAMVNDLHYDGTSQEGVMFHLIGALSQYGKLGVVCICSTPERAREFYAKIVAVLEKEC
;
A
#
# COMPACT_ATOMS: atom_id res chain seq x y z
N MET A 1 9.80 22.42 -39.61
CA MET A 1 10.12 21.04 -39.30
C MET A 1 9.33 20.68 -38.07
N SER A 2 8.22 19.97 -38.26
CA SER A 2 7.24 19.61 -37.22
C SER A 2 7.74 18.33 -36.53
N ALA A 3 7.83 18.37 -35.21
CA ALA A 3 8.15 17.21 -34.39
C ALA A 3 6.87 16.42 -34.11
N ASP A 4 6.81 15.21 -34.63
CA ASP A 4 5.76 14.23 -34.36
C ASP A 4 5.68 13.90 -32.86
N LYS A 5 4.54 14.20 -32.26
CA LYS A 5 4.15 13.67 -30.96
C LYS A 5 3.74 12.20 -31.17
N LYS A 6 4.58 11.27 -30.79
CA LYS A 6 4.25 9.84 -30.69
C LYS A 6 3.18 9.64 -29.60
N ASN A 7 2.03 9.13 -30.02
CA ASN A 7 0.97 8.65 -29.16
C ASN A 7 1.51 7.52 -28.27
N SER A 8 1.44 7.70 -26.96
CA SER A 8 1.60 6.58 -26.01
C SER A 8 0.40 5.64 -26.15
N PRO A 9 0.60 4.31 -26.10
CA PRO A 9 -0.51 3.36 -26.21
C PRO A 9 -1.41 3.45 -24.97
N ALA A 10 -2.71 3.57 -25.21
CA ALA A 10 -3.73 3.51 -24.17
C ALA A 10 -3.74 2.13 -23.50
N ILE A 11 -3.86 2.11 -22.18
CA ILE A 11 -4.02 0.90 -21.37
C ILE A 11 -5.29 0.16 -21.83
N PRO A 12 -5.24 -1.14 -22.19
CA PRO A 12 -6.44 -1.90 -22.56
C PRO A 12 -7.32 -2.11 -21.33
N GLY A 13 -8.53 -1.53 -21.33
CA GLY A 13 -9.51 -1.74 -20.26
C GLY A 13 -10.52 -0.61 -20.04
N SER A 14 -10.42 0.54 -20.72
CA SER A 14 -11.37 1.64 -20.57
C SER A 14 -12.49 1.56 -21.61
N ALA A 15 -13.34 0.56 -21.54
CA ALA A 15 -14.56 0.52 -22.33
C ALA A 15 -15.68 1.26 -21.58
N GLY A 16 -16.10 2.45 -22.09
CA GLY A 16 -17.47 2.91 -21.89
C GLY A 16 -17.74 4.18 -21.12
N LEU A 17 -16.78 5.07 -20.89
CA LEU A 17 -17.12 6.47 -20.51
C LEU A 17 -17.04 7.38 -21.72
N PRO A 18 -17.91 8.43 -21.82
CA PRO A 18 -17.72 9.46 -22.84
C PRO A 18 -16.31 10.02 -22.64
N VAL A 19 -15.54 10.10 -23.72
CA VAL A 19 -14.19 10.69 -23.75
C VAL A 19 -14.33 12.13 -23.23
N ARG A 20 -14.23 12.31 -21.92
CA ARG A 20 -13.98 13.62 -21.33
C ARG A 20 -12.59 14.02 -21.78
N ASP A 21 -12.42 15.26 -22.14
CA ASP A 21 -11.12 15.79 -22.51
C ASP A 21 -10.15 15.63 -21.31
N SER A 22 -9.40 14.52 -21.31
CA SER A 22 -8.49 14.14 -20.22
C SER A 22 -7.44 15.22 -19.96
N VAL A 23 -7.10 16.01 -20.97
CA VAL A 23 -6.14 17.13 -20.87
C VAL A 23 -6.77 18.30 -20.10
N ALA A 24 -8.01 18.68 -20.45
CA ALA A 24 -8.71 19.75 -19.74
C ALA A 24 -8.96 19.39 -18.28
N GLU A 25 -9.28 18.14 -18.00
CA GLU A 25 -9.47 17.64 -16.63
C GLU A 25 -8.16 17.66 -15.82
N ALA A 26 -7.03 17.23 -16.40
CA ALA A 26 -5.72 17.31 -15.77
C ALA A 26 -5.31 18.77 -15.48
N ILE A 27 -5.58 19.70 -16.40
CA ILE A 27 -5.34 21.14 -16.18
C ILE A 27 -6.19 21.66 -15.02
N GLN A 28 -7.48 21.29 -14.97
CA GLN A 28 -8.38 21.71 -13.89
C GLN A 28 -7.94 21.13 -12.54
N PHE A 29 -7.56 19.86 -12.50
CA PHE A 29 -7.02 19.23 -11.31
C PHE A 29 -5.78 19.96 -10.79
N LYS A 30 -4.82 20.28 -11.66
CA LYS A 30 -3.62 21.03 -11.27
C LYS A 30 -3.94 22.41 -10.69
N LYS A 31 -5.02 23.08 -11.17
CA LYS A 31 -5.49 24.34 -10.57
C LYS A 31 -6.06 24.13 -9.16
N ILE A 32 -6.79 23.04 -8.94
CA ILE A 32 -7.34 22.68 -7.63
C ILE A 32 -6.19 22.37 -6.67
N GLN A 33 -5.24 21.52 -7.08
CA GLN A 33 -4.09 21.13 -6.27
C GLN A 33 -3.20 22.31 -5.85
N LYS A 34 -3.08 23.36 -6.69
CA LYS A 34 -2.31 24.57 -6.35
C LYS A 34 -2.82 25.32 -5.11
N ARG A 35 -4.08 25.14 -4.72
CA ARG A 35 -4.68 25.76 -3.52
C ARG A 35 -4.38 24.95 -2.25
N PHE A 36 -4.02 23.68 -2.40
CA PHE A 36 -3.89 22.77 -1.28
C PHE A 36 -2.79 23.15 -0.28
N PRO A 37 -1.60 23.65 -0.66
CA PRO A 37 -0.61 24.11 0.30
C PRO A 37 -1.13 25.19 1.25
N GLN A 38 -1.81 26.22 0.73
CA GLN A 38 -2.40 27.28 1.55
C GLN A 38 -3.51 26.75 2.46
N GLN A 39 -4.41 25.92 1.94
CA GLN A 39 -5.44 25.23 2.72
C GLN A 39 -4.81 24.40 3.83
N PHE A 40 -3.74 23.66 3.53
CA PHE A 40 -3.04 22.83 4.49
C PHE A 40 -2.42 23.65 5.63
N GLU A 41 -1.78 24.77 5.34
CA GLU A 41 -1.19 25.65 6.35
C GLU A 41 -2.21 26.25 7.31
N HIS A 42 -3.42 26.55 6.83
CA HIS A 42 -4.49 27.10 7.67
C HIS A 42 -5.21 26.04 8.51
N VAL A 43 -5.45 24.85 7.92
CA VAL A 43 -6.37 23.87 8.50
C VAL A 43 -5.64 22.84 9.35
N PHE A 44 -4.46 22.35 8.91
CA PHE A 44 -3.84 21.20 9.56
C PHE A 44 -3.20 21.49 10.92
N PRO A 45 -2.57 22.66 11.16
CA PRO A 45 -2.04 22.99 12.49
C PRO A 45 -3.15 23.28 13.52
N ASP A 46 -4.29 23.79 13.09
CA ASP A 46 -5.40 24.13 13.97
C ASP A 46 -6.37 22.95 14.11
N LYS A 47 -6.39 22.33 15.28
CA LYS A 47 -7.33 21.23 15.60
C LYS A 47 -8.80 21.69 15.62
N LEU A 48 -9.07 22.99 15.71
CA LEU A 48 -10.41 23.57 15.72
C LEU A 48 -10.86 24.10 14.36
N ALA A 49 -9.99 24.10 13.36
CA ALA A 49 -10.36 24.54 12.01
C ALA A 49 -11.44 23.63 11.41
N PRO A 50 -12.51 24.20 10.82
CA PRO A 50 -13.58 23.42 10.22
C PRO A 50 -13.06 22.73 8.94
N ARG A 51 -13.25 21.41 8.85
CA ARG A 51 -12.79 20.63 7.70
C ARG A 51 -13.69 19.43 7.43
N THR A 52 -13.71 19.01 6.18
CA THR A 52 -14.32 17.75 5.76
C THR A 52 -13.30 16.89 5.02
N VAL A 53 -13.15 15.65 5.44
CA VAL A 53 -12.27 14.68 4.77
C VAL A 53 -13.12 13.62 4.10
N ILE A 54 -12.99 13.50 2.78
CA ILE A 54 -13.64 12.46 1.99
C ILE A 54 -12.67 11.28 1.87
N ILE A 55 -13.03 10.12 2.41
CA ILE A 55 -12.21 8.93 2.40
C ILE A 55 -12.72 7.98 1.32
N ILE A 56 -11.84 7.69 0.36
CA ILE A 56 -12.08 6.76 -0.75
C ILE A 56 -11.08 5.60 -0.61
N PRO A 57 -11.47 4.50 0.04
CA PRO A 57 -10.58 3.36 0.29
C PRO A 57 -10.42 2.43 -0.94
N SER A 58 -10.70 2.92 -2.13
CA SER A 58 -10.70 2.16 -3.38
C SER A 58 -9.36 1.49 -3.66
N LEU A 59 -9.40 0.20 -3.99
CA LEU A 59 -8.36 -0.47 -4.76
C LEU A 59 -8.70 -0.26 -6.24
N THR A 60 -8.11 0.77 -6.86
CA THR A 60 -8.38 1.07 -8.28
C THR A 60 -7.40 0.28 -9.13
N MET A 61 -7.82 -0.91 -9.52
CA MET A 61 -7.08 -1.88 -10.30
C MET A 61 -7.97 -2.47 -11.39
N ASP A 62 -7.38 -3.26 -12.27
CA ASP A 62 -8.12 -3.98 -13.29
C ASP A 62 -9.22 -4.84 -12.66
N PRO A 63 -10.48 -4.78 -13.15
CA PRO A 63 -11.59 -5.58 -12.62
C PRO A 63 -11.34 -7.09 -12.63
N GLU A 64 -10.53 -7.60 -13.56
CA GLU A 64 -10.15 -9.01 -13.60
C GLU A 64 -9.28 -9.37 -12.39
N ILE A 65 -8.33 -8.51 -12.02
CA ILE A 65 -7.50 -8.69 -10.82
C ILE A 65 -8.38 -8.61 -9.57
N LEU A 66 -9.26 -7.60 -9.49
CA LEU A 66 -10.15 -7.44 -8.34
C LEU A 66 -11.08 -8.64 -8.15
N SER A 67 -11.56 -9.25 -9.24
CA SER A 67 -12.44 -10.41 -9.17
C SER A 67 -11.78 -11.66 -8.55
N LYS A 68 -10.47 -11.76 -8.60
CA LYS A 68 -9.68 -12.85 -8.01
C LYS A 68 -9.40 -12.66 -6.52
N ILE A 69 -9.59 -11.45 -5.99
CA ILE A 69 -9.34 -11.16 -4.58
C ILE A 69 -10.59 -11.52 -3.76
N SER A 70 -10.49 -12.57 -2.98
CA SER A 70 -11.56 -13.02 -2.07
C SER A 70 -11.91 -11.91 -1.06
N GLY A 71 -13.18 -11.49 -1.04
CA GLY A 71 -13.65 -10.44 -0.12
C GLY A 71 -13.16 -9.03 -0.46
N VAL A 72 -12.90 -8.73 -1.73
CA VAL A 72 -12.28 -7.46 -2.18
C VAL A 72 -13.00 -6.21 -1.67
N ASN A 73 -14.33 -6.20 -1.59
CA ASN A 73 -15.09 -5.04 -1.11
C ASN A 73 -14.81 -4.73 0.37
N HIS A 74 -14.47 -5.74 1.19
CA HIS A 74 -14.12 -5.55 2.59
C HIS A 74 -12.74 -4.91 2.79
N TYR A 75 -11.87 -4.93 1.78
CA TYR A 75 -10.62 -4.17 1.82
C TYR A 75 -10.85 -2.66 1.95
N GLU A 76 -12.04 -2.20 1.64
CA GLU A 76 -12.47 -0.82 1.85
C GLU A 76 -12.56 -0.47 3.35
N GLU A 77 -12.65 -1.44 4.27
CA GLU A 77 -12.61 -1.24 5.72
C GLU A 77 -11.21 -0.85 6.25
N ARG A 78 -10.14 -1.07 5.48
CA ARG A 78 -8.76 -0.78 5.92
C ARG A 78 -8.54 0.67 6.34
N LEU A 79 -9.25 1.62 5.75
CA LEU A 79 -9.11 3.03 6.10
C LEU A 79 -10.06 3.50 7.21
N LEU A 80 -10.82 2.60 7.87
CA LEU A 80 -11.64 2.95 9.03
C LEU A 80 -10.79 3.53 10.19
N CYS A 81 -9.52 3.16 10.29
CA CYS A 81 -8.59 3.81 11.21
C CYS A 81 -8.48 5.34 11.00
N MET A 82 -8.84 5.87 9.82
CA MET A 82 -8.89 7.31 9.58
C MET A 82 -10.07 8.01 10.31
N LEU A 83 -10.98 7.26 10.93
CA LEU A 83 -11.97 7.82 11.86
C LEU A 83 -11.30 8.54 13.04
N MET A 84 -9.97 8.33 13.27
CA MET A 84 -9.19 9.15 14.22
C MET A 84 -9.32 10.66 13.97
N LEU A 85 -9.61 11.07 12.75
CA LEU A 85 -9.81 12.48 12.38
C LEU A 85 -11.01 13.09 13.13
N LEU A 86 -11.98 12.27 13.55
CA LEU A 86 -13.13 12.70 14.33
C LEU A 86 -12.78 13.15 15.78
N ARG A 87 -11.56 12.89 16.25
CA ARG A 87 -11.04 13.49 17.49
C ARG A 87 -10.96 15.01 17.42
N MET A 88 -10.80 15.57 16.22
CA MET A 88 -10.82 17.02 16.00
C MET A 88 -12.28 17.52 15.98
N PRO A 89 -12.67 18.46 16.87
CA PRO A 89 -14.08 18.77 17.14
C PRO A 89 -14.89 19.30 15.96
N ARG A 90 -14.24 19.94 15.00
CA ARG A 90 -14.87 20.52 13.80
C ARG A 90 -14.51 19.78 12.51
N THR A 91 -14.12 18.51 12.61
CA THR A 91 -13.83 17.66 11.48
C THR A 91 -15.03 16.76 11.16
N ASN A 92 -15.52 16.83 9.94
CA ASN A 92 -16.46 15.87 9.37
C ASN A 92 -15.70 14.84 8.52
N VAL A 93 -16.15 13.60 8.56
CA VAL A 93 -15.65 12.51 7.72
C VAL A 93 -16.79 11.99 6.85
N ILE A 94 -16.57 11.94 5.55
CA ILE A 94 -17.44 11.26 4.59
C ILE A 94 -16.68 10.00 4.14
N TYR A 95 -17.19 8.83 4.51
CA TYR A 95 -16.59 7.55 4.17
C TYR A 95 -17.46 6.85 3.14
N ILE A 96 -16.87 6.42 2.01
CA ILE A 96 -17.64 5.88 0.88
C ILE A 96 -17.16 4.46 0.59
N THR A 97 -18.12 3.53 0.45
CA THR A 97 -17.84 2.11 0.20
C THR A 97 -18.72 1.54 -0.91
N SER A 98 -18.30 0.41 -1.45
CA SER A 98 -19.05 -0.37 -2.43
C SER A 98 -20.38 -0.87 -1.85
N GLU A 99 -20.31 -1.45 -0.66
CA GLU A 99 -21.44 -1.98 0.09
C GLU A 99 -21.53 -1.29 1.46
N THR A 100 -22.66 -1.43 2.12
CA THR A 100 -22.85 -0.89 3.47
C THR A 100 -21.98 -1.67 4.45
N ILE A 101 -21.19 -0.95 5.24
CA ILE A 101 -20.43 -1.56 6.34
C ILE A 101 -21.40 -1.95 7.45
N ASP A 102 -21.20 -3.12 8.04
CA ASP A 102 -22.00 -3.57 9.18
C ASP A 102 -21.90 -2.54 10.33
N PRO A 103 -23.03 -2.10 10.91
CA PRO A 103 -23.03 -1.15 12.01
C PRO A 103 -22.15 -1.56 13.20
N VAL A 104 -22.06 -2.85 13.49
CA VAL A 104 -21.22 -3.40 14.56
C VAL A 104 -19.74 -3.07 14.34
N ILE A 105 -19.28 -3.11 13.09
CA ILE A 105 -17.91 -2.76 12.75
C ILE A 105 -17.67 -1.27 13.01
N ILE A 106 -18.62 -0.41 12.64
CA ILE A 106 -18.51 1.03 12.89
C ILE A 106 -18.51 1.32 14.40
N ASP A 107 -19.40 0.70 15.14
CA ASP A 107 -19.48 0.85 16.60
C ASP A 107 -18.20 0.36 17.28
N TYR A 108 -17.62 -0.75 16.82
CA TYR A 108 -16.31 -1.24 17.28
C TYR A 108 -15.21 -0.18 17.13
N TYR A 109 -15.07 0.44 15.95
CA TYR A 109 -14.08 1.51 15.74
C TYR A 109 -14.38 2.76 16.57
N LEU A 110 -15.64 3.20 16.65
CA LEU A 110 -16.01 4.39 17.40
C LEU A 110 -15.84 4.20 18.90
N HIS A 111 -16.08 2.98 19.40
CA HIS A 111 -15.86 2.64 20.81
C HIS A 111 -14.37 2.68 21.20
N MET A 112 -13.50 2.24 20.31
CA MET A 112 -12.06 2.22 20.55
C MET A 112 -11.38 3.58 20.32
N LEU A 113 -12.09 4.58 19.78
CA LEU A 113 -11.53 5.90 19.49
C LEU A 113 -11.32 6.71 20.79
N PRO A 114 -10.07 6.97 21.23
CA PRO A 114 -9.81 7.67 22.48
C PRO A 114 -10.12 9.17 22.37
N GLY A 115 -10.48 9.77 23.49
CA GLY A 115 -10.60 11.22 23.65
C GLY A 115 -11.91 11.84 23.14
N ILE A 116 -12.85 11.03 22.64
CA ILE A 116 -14.18 11.47 22.20
C ILE A 116 -15.21 10.37 22.47
N THR A 117 -16.44 10.75 22.75
CA THR A 117 -17.52 9.76 22.84
C THR A 117 -17.98 9.32 21.45
N GLY A 118 -18.33 8.05 21.29
CA GLY A 118 -18.83 7.49 20.02
C GLY A 118 -20.00 8.29 19.46
N TYR A 119 -20.94 8.74 20.32
CA TYR A 119 -22.07 9.58 19.93
C TYR A 119 -21.64 10.89 19.23
N HIS A 120 -20.67 11.61 19.78
CA HIS A 120 -20.17 12.85 19.17
C HIS A 120 -19.38 12.59 17.89
N ALA A 121 -18.65 11.48 17.81
CA ALA A 121 -17.96 11.08 16.59
C ALA A 121 -18.96 10.71 15.48
N GLN A 122 -19.99 9.91 15.81
CA GLN A 122 -21.01 9.47 14.86
C GLN A 122 -21.79 10.62 14.22
N ARG A 123 -22.08 11.71 14.94
CA ARG A 123 -22.76 12.89 14.39
C ARG A 123 -21.97 13.62 13.30
N ARG A 124 -20.67 13.40 13.21
CA ARG A 124 -19.76 14.00 12.22
C ARG A 124 -19.22 12.98 11.23
N LEU A 125 -19.75 11.77 11.27
CA LEU A 125 -19.46 10.68 10.34
C LEU A 125 -20.63 10.51 9.38
N THR A 126 -20.37 10.62 8.10
CA THR A 126 -21.31 10.30 7.03
C THR A 126 -20.81 9.04 6.32
N LEU A 127 -21.58 7.97 6.41
CA LEU A 127 -21.32 6.72 5.67
C LEU A 127 -22.18 6.70 4.41
N LEU A 128 -21.55 6.53 3.26
CA LEU A 128 -22.22 6.43 1.96
C LEU A 128 -21.84 5.10 1.31
N SER A 129 -22.82 4.44 0.70
CA SER A 129 -22.62 3.19 -0.04
C SER A 129 -23.08 3.34 -1.49
N CYS A 130 -22.36 2.67 -2.38
CA CYS A 130 -22.77 2.50 -3.77
C CYS A 130 -23.87 1.43 -3.92
N HIS A 131 -24.07 0.56 -2.92
CA HIS A 131 -24.93 -0.64 -3.00
C HIS A 131 -24.61 -1.49 -4.23
N ASP A 132 -23.32 -1.79 -4.41
CA ASP A 132 -22.82 -2.48 -5.60
C ASP A 132 -21.67 -3.42 -5.21
N SER A 133 -21.96 -4.72 -5.17
CA SER A 133 -21.00 -5.77 -4.83
C SER A 133 -20.16 -6.25 -6.01
N SER A 134 -20.33 -5.68 -7.21
CA SER A 134 -19.55 -6.07 -8.38
C SER A 134 -18.04 -5.86 -8.18
N SER A 135 -17.22 -6.51 -9.00
CA SER A 135 -15.76 -6.39 -8.99
C SER A 135 -15.22 -5.09 -9.60
N LYS A 136 -16.10 -4.15 -10.01
CA LYS A 136 -15.66 -2.82 -10.44
C LYS A 136 -14.94 -2.10 -9.30
N PRO A 137 -13.90 -1.28 -9.57
CA PRO A 137 -13.33 -0.40 -8.57
C PRO A 137 -14.38 0.52 -7.94
N LEU A 138 -14.27 0.78 -6.63
CA LEU A 138 -15.19 1.69 -5.91
C LEU A 138 -15.30 3.04 -6.59
N ILE A 139 -14.20 3.61 -7.03
CA ILE A 139 -14.22 4.94 -7.69
C ILE A 139 -15.07 4.93 -8.97
N GLN A 140 -15.03 3.84 -9.75
CA GLN A 140 -15.89 3.70 -10.92
C GLN A 140 -17.37 3.62 -10.53
N LYS A 141 -17.68 2.88 -9.46
CA LYS A 141 -19.04 2.80 -8.91
C LYS A 141 -19.57 4.18 -8.49
N ILE A 142 -18.71 5.03 -7.89
CA ILE A 142 -19.05 6.40 -7.51
C ILE A 142 -19.31 7.26 -8.76
N LEU A 143 -18.39 7.21 -9.74
CA LEU A 143 -18.49 8.00 -10.99
C LEU A 143 -19.73 7.63 -11.82
N ASP A 144 -20.16 6.38 -11.79
CA ASP A 144 -21.38 5.90 -12.45
C ASP A 144 -22.68 6.43 -11.77
N ARG A 145 -22.58 7.15 -10.62
CA ARG A 145 -23.72 7.58 -9.79
C ARG A 145 -23.75 9.11 -9.54
N PRO A 146 -24.21 9.92 -10.50
CA PRO A 146 -24.23 11.39 -10.35
C PRO A 146 -24.97 11.88 -9.10
N ARG A 147 -26.04 11.17 -8.69
CA ARG A 147 -26.78 11.51 -7.46
C ARG A 147 -25.94 11.28 -6.20
N LEU A 148 -25.08 10.26 -6.18
CA LEU A 148 -24.17 10.03 -5.06
C LEU A 148 -23.12 11.15 -4.99
N ILE A 149 -22.57 11.56 -6.14
CA ILE A 149 -21.64 12.69 -6.20
C ILE A 149 -22.31 13.99 -5.69
N GLN A 150 -23.57 14.23 -6.06
CA GLN A 150 -24.30 15.39 -5.55
C GLN A 150 -24.49 15.29 -4.01
N ARG A 151 -24.86 14.13 -3.48
CA ARG A 151 -24.96 13.91 -2.03
C ARG A 151 -23.63 14.16 -1.31
N ILE A 152 -22.50 13.75 -1.88
CA ILE A 152 -21.17 14.05 -1.31
C ILE A 152 -20.98 15.57 -1.20
N LYS A 153 -21.32 16.33 -2.23
CA LYS A 153 -21.25 17.80 -2.20
C LYS A 153 -22.15 18.41 -1.13
N ASP A 154 -23.38 17.92 -1.01
CA ASP A 154 -24.37 18.42 -0.07
C ASP A 154 -23.97 18.20 1.39
N PHE A 155 -23.15 17.17 1.67
CA PHE A 155 -22.61 16.89 3.00
C PHE A 155 -21.35 17.69 3.36
N ILE A 156 -20.80 18.49 2.46
CA ILE A 156 -19.68 19.39 2.75
C ILE A 156 -20.26 20.76 3.15
N PRO A 157 -20.13 21.16 4.44
CA PRO A 157 -20.60 22.49 4.86
C PRO A 157 -19.81 23.60 4.14
N ALA A 158 -20.48 24.70 3.85
CA ALA A 158 -19.91 25.80 3.07
C ALA A 158 -18.72 26.51 3.76
N ASP A 159 -18.64 26.41 5.12
CA ASP A 159 -17.54 26.95 5.92
C ASP A 159 -16.40 25.95 6.15
N HIS A 160 -16.49 24.74 5.58
CA HIS A 160 -15.46 23.73 5.71
C HIS A 160 -14.50 23.74 4.54
N GLU A 161 -13.21 23.69 4.83
CA GLU A 161 -12.21 23.27 3.88
C GLU A 161 -12.26 21.76 3.69
N ALA A 162 -12.25 21.29 2.42
CA ALA A 162 -12.39 19.88 2.13
C ALA A 162 -11.23 19.32 1.29
N HIS A 163 -10.90 18.05 1.51
CA HIS A 163 -9.96 17.31 0.67
C HIS A 163 -10.31 15.82 0.61
N MET A 164 -9.83 15.14 -0.42
CA MET A 164 -9.94 13.69 -0.55
C MET A 164 -8.69 12.99 -0.01
N SER A 165 -8.90 11.85 0.64
CA SER A 165 -7.87 10.89 1.03
C SER A 165 -8.20 9.53 0.43
N CYS A 166 -7.44 9.12 -0.59
CA CYS A 166 -7.64 7.87 -1.31
C CYS A 166 -6.61 6.82 -0.90
N PHE A 167 -6.91 5.54 -1.10
CA PHE A 167 -5.92 4.48 -0.97
C PHE A 167 -4.93 4.49 -2.14
N ILE A 168 -5.46 4.52 -3.36
CA ILE A 168 -4.74 4.72 -4.63
C ILE A 168 -5.31 5.98 -5.28
N VAL A 169 -4.51 6.69 -6.06
CA VAL A 169 -4.94 7.84 -6.86
C VAL A 169 -4.65 7.55 -8.32
N THR A 170 -5.71 7.43 -9.10
CA THR A 170 -5.67 7.25 -10.55
C THR A 170 -6.37 8.41 -11.25
N GLU A 171 -6.46 8.36 -12.56
CA GLU A 171 -7.25 9.33 -13.33
C GLU A 171 -8.73 9.35 -12.90
N GLN A 172 -9.26 8.25 -12.40
CA GLN A 172 -10.64 8.18 -11.91
C GLN A 172 -10.84 8.96 -10.60
N GLU A 173 -9.92 8.84 -9.63
CA GLU A 173 -9.93 9.66 -8.42
C GLU A 173 -9.73 11.15 -8.76
N ARG A 174 -8.88 11.46 -9.76
CA ARG A 174 -8.73 12.81 -10.29
C ARG A 174 -10.05 13.34 -10.86
N SER A 175 -10.77 12.55 -11.65
CA SER A 175 -12.09 12.89 -12.19
C SER A 175 -13.09 13.24 -11.09
N LEU A 176 -13.13 12.45 -10.02
CA LEU A 176 -14.01 12.77 -8.88
C LEU A 176 -13.59 14.07 -8.19
N ALA A 177 -12.30 14.28 -7.95
CA ALA A 177 -11.78 15.50 -7.33
C ALA A 177 -12.14 16.75 -8.14
N VAL A 178 -12.05 16.68 -9.47
CA VAL A 178 -12.46 17.77 -10.37
C VAL A 178 -13.97 18.01 -10.30
N GLN A 179 -14.79 16.95 -10.25
CA GLN A 179 -16.23 17.10 -10.10
C GLN A 179 -16.62 17.70 -8.74
N LEU A 180 -15.92 17.36 -7.67
CA LEU A 180 -16.13 17.89 -6.32
C LEU A 180 -15.47 19.25 -6.10
N GLN A 181 -14.54 19.68 -6.96
CA GLN A 181 -13.73 20.91 -6.85
C GLN A 181 -12.86 20.95 -5.58
N ILE A 182 -12.37 19.77 -5.13
CA ILE A 182 -11.54 19.62 -3.93
C ILE A 182 -10.20 18.94 -4.25
N PRO A 183 -9.11 19.25 -3.51
CA PRO A 183 -7.81 18.63 -3.72
C PRO A 183 -7.76 17.19 -3.19
N ILE A 184 -6.78 16.43 -3.67
CA ILE A 184 -6.44 15.10 -3.18
C ILE A 184 -5.15 15.17 -2.37
N TYR A 185 -5.15 14.59 -1.17
CA TYR A 185 -3.92 14.35 -0.41
C TYR A 185 -3.30 13.01 -0.85
N GLY A 186 -2.70 13.02 -2.02
CA GLY A 186 -2.10 11.86 -2.68
C GLY A 186 -1.31 12.25 -3.91
N CYS A 187 -0.58 11.31 -4.50
CA CYS A 187 0.25 11.52 -5.68
C CYS A 187 -0.61 11.83 -6.90
N ASP A 188 -0.17 12.80 -7.72
CA ASP A 188 -0.80 13.07 -9.02
C ASP A 188 -0.65 11.83 -9.93
N PRO A 189 -1.72 11.35 -10.58
CA PRO A 189 -1.65 10.23 -11.50
C PRO A 189 -0.63 10.41 -12.64
N ASP A 190 -0.40 11.64 -13.10
CA ASP A 190 0.61 11.94 -14.13
C ASP A 190 2.04 11.56 -13.69
N LEU A 191 2.28 11.33 -12.40
CA LEU A 191 3.56 10.96 -11.81
C LEU A 191 3.69 9.44 -11.53
N TYR A 192 2.67 8.67 -11.88
CA TYR A 192 2.60 7.23 -11.57
C TYR A 192 3.83 6.46 -12.08
N GLU A 193 4.35 6.84 -13.25
CA GLU A 193 5.51 6.21 -13.87
C GLU A 193 6.78 6.28 -12.99
N LEU A 194 6.90 7.27 -12.10
CA LEU A 194 8.02 7.35 -11.14
C LEU A 194 8.07 6.16 -10.18
N GLY A 195 6.93 5.47 -9.97
CA GLY A 195 6.83 4.25 -9.19
C GLY A 195 7.12 2.97 -9.96
N SER A 196 7.32 3.04 -11.30
CA SER A 196 7.68 1.86 -12.09
C SER A 196 9.04 1.30 -11.67
N LYS A 197 9.25 -0.01 -11.87
CA LYS A 197 10.52 -0.66 -11.50
C LYS A 197 11.72 -0.01 -12.22
N SER A 198 11.57 0.33 -13.51
CA SER A 198 12.61 1.00 -14.29
C SER A 198 12.94 2.39 -13.76
N HIS A 199 11.92 3.23 -13.48
CA HIS A 199 12.15 4.58 -12.96
C HIS A 199 12.63 4.56 -11.50
N GLY A 200 12.10 3.67 -10.67
CA GLY A 200 12.54 3.49 -9.29
C GLY A 200 14.05 3.24 -9.22
N ARG A 201 14.58 2.31 -10.00
CA ARG A 201 16.02 2.02 -10.08
C ARG A 201 16.85 3.24 -10.49
N LYS A 202 16.36 4.02 -11.47
CA LYS A 202 17.02 5.28 -11.90
C LYS A 202 17.04 6.33 -10.78
N ILE A 203 15.94 6.45 -10.02
CA ILE A 203 15.84 7.34 -8.86
C ILE A 203 16.82 6.89 -7.76
N PHE A 204 16.86 5.61 -7.43
CA PHE A 204 17.77 5.09 -6.40
C PHE A 204 19.24 5.36 -6.73
N ARG A 205 19.67 5.13 -7.98
CA ARG A 205 21.04 5.47 -8.43
C ARG A 205 21.33 6.97 -8.33
N LYS A 206 20.36 7.84 -8.72
CA LYS A 206 20.51 9.30 -8.58
C LYS A 206 20.65 9.73 -7.13
N CYS A 207 20.07 8.98 -6.20
CA CYS A 207 20.20 9.21 -4.75
C CYS A 207 21.50 8.63 -4.16
N GLY A 208 22.35 7.99 -4.97
CA GLY A 208 23.58 7.32 -4.52
C GLY A 208 23.31 6.06 -3.68
N LEU A 209 22.16 5.41 -3.88
CA LEU A 209 21.78 4.20 -3.17
C LEU A 209 22.20 2.96 -3.97
N PRO A 210 22.62 1.87 -3.32
CA PRO A 210 22.95 0.62 -3.99
C PRO A 210 21.66 0.00 -4.57
N VAL A 211 21.74 -0.52 -5.79
CA VAL A 211 20.67 -1.30 -6.42
C VAL A 211 21.24 -2.64 -6.86
N PRO A 212 20.43 -3.71 -6.92
CA PRO A 212 20.89 -4.96 -7.52
C PRO A 212 21.41 -4.72 -8.93
N ASN A 213 22.47 -5.41 -9.37
CA ASN A 213 22.92 -5.27 -10.74
C ASN A 213 21.82 -5.65 -11.71
N GLY A 214 21.65 -4.90 -12.81
CA GLY A 214 20.55 -5.17 -13.71
C GLY A 214 20.34 -4.09 -14.77
N PHE A 215 19.31 -4.29 -15.57
CA PHE A 215 18.96 -3.46 -16.72
C PHE A 215 17.50 -3.04 -16.66
N GLU A 216 17.24 -1.82 -17.08
CA GLU A 216 15.91 -1.19 -17.10
C GLU A 216 15.44 -0.95 -18.55
N ASP A 217 14.16 -0.55 -18.66
CA ASP A 217 13.50 -0.16 -19.91
C ASP A 217 13.53 -1.28 -20.96
N LEU A 218 13.39 -2.51 -20.52
CA LEU A 218 13.35 -3.68 -21.38
C LEU A 218 11.91 -3.97 -21.80
N HIS A 219 11.69 -4.34 -23.08
CA HIS A 219 10.34 -4.52 -23.62
C HIS A 219 10.12 -5.85 -24.35
N THR A 220 11.19 -6.52 -24.76
CA THR A 220 11.10 -7.72 -25.59
C THR A 220 11.64 -8.95 -24.87
N VAL A 221 11.30 -10.13 -25.39
CA VAL A 221 11.88 -11.40 -24.93
C VAL A 221 13.39 -11.43 -25.17
N GLU A 222 13.83 -10.87 -26.28
CA GLU A 222 15.24 -10.71 -26.60
C GLU A 222 15.97 -9.83 -25.59
N ASP A 223 15.34 -8.75 -25.12
CA ASP A 223 15.92 -7.91 -24.07
C ASP A 223 16.07 -8.69 -22.75
N ILE A 224 15.10 -9.55 -22.40
CA ILE A 224 15.19 -10.43 -21.23
C ILE A 224 16.38 -11.37 -21.37
N ILE A 225 16.51 -12.04 -22.54
CA ILE A 225 17.60 -12.98 -22.82
C ILE A 225 18.95 -12.27 -22.75
N ASP A 226 19.07 -11.11 -23.37
CA ASP A 226 20.29 -10.30 -23.38
C ASP A 226 20.65 -9.82 -21.96
N GLY A 227 19.66 -9.36 -21.19
CA GLY A 227 19.84 -8.93 -19.80
C GLY A 227 20.34 -10.07 -18.92
N LEU A 228 19.71 -11.24 -19.00
CA LEU A 228 20.11 -12.42 -18.23
C LEU A 228 21.52 -12.89 -18.63
N ALA A 229 21.84 -12.92 -19.94
CA ALA A 229 23.16 -13.31 -20.42
C ALA A 229 24.25 -12.34 -19.92
N LYS A 230 24.02 -11.04 -20.01
CA LYS A 230 24.94 -10.00 -19.51
C LYS A 230 25.18 -10.11 -18.00
N LEU A 231 24.13 -10.33 -17.20
CA LEU A 231 24.27 -10.53 -15.75
C LEU A 231 25.16 -11.73 -15.43
N LYS A 232 24.94 -12.86 -16.08
CA LYS A 232 25.75 -14.07 -15.87
C LYS A 232 27.21 -13.89 -16.32
N HIS A 233 27.46 -13.11 -17.39
CA HIS A 233 28.82 -12.74 -17.81
C HIS A 233 29.50 -11.79 -16.80
N GLN A 234 28.77 -10.85 -16.21
CA GLN A 234 29.29 -9.95 -15.18
C GLN A 234 29.58 -10.66 -13.86
N ASN A 235 28.80 -11.68 -13.53
CA ASN A 235 28.95 -12.50 -12.33
C ASN A 235 28.76 -13.98 -12.68
N SER A 236 29.86 -14.66 -12.93
CA SER A 236 29.83 -16.10 -13.28
C SER A 236 29.27 -16.99 -12.16
N ALA A 237 29.32 -16.54 -10.90
CA ALA A 237 28.75 -17.25 -9.75
C ALA A 237 27.24 -17.06 -9.61
N LEU A 238 26.61 -16.16 -10.38
CA LEU A 238 25.18 -15.88 -10.27
C LEU A 238 24.36 -17.14 -10.57
N ARG A 239 23.52 -17.55 -9.62
CA ARG A 239 22.68 -18.76 -9.74
C ARG A 239 21.28 -18.45 -10.25
N LYS A 240 20.78 -17.24 -10.01
CA LYS A 240 19.41 -16.83 -10.36
C LYS A 240 19.38 -15.38 -10.84
N GLY A 241 18.50 -15.08 -11.79
CA GLY A 241 18.13 -13.74 -12.19
C GLY A 241 16.65 -13.48 -11.90
N VAL A 242 16.27 -12.23 -11.71
CA VAL A 242 14.89 -11.81 -11.51
C VAL A 242 14.44 -10.98 -12.70
N VAL A 243 13.27 -11.30 -13.24
CA VAL A 243 12.59 -10.56 -14.30
C VAL A 243 11.33 -9.97 -13.72
N LYS A 244 11.15 -8.65 -13.84
CA LYS A 244 9.97 -7.97 -13.27
C LYS A 244 9.34 -7.07 -14.32
N VAL A 245 8.01 -7.09 -14.43
CA VAL A 245 7.29 -6.06 -15.20
C VAL A 245 7.34 -4.72 -14.45
N ASN A 246 7.25 -3.61 -15.17
CA ASN A 246 7.36 -2.27 -14.60
C ASN A 246 6.27 -1.98 -13.56
N ASP A 247 5.07 -2.51 -13.77
CA ASP A 247 3.94 -2.36 -12.85
C ASP A 247 3.38 -3.74 -12.49
N GLY A 248 3.21 -3.99 -11.21
CA GLY A 248 2.67 -5.23 -10.66
C GLY A 248 2.22 -5.03 -9.22
N PHE A 249 1.23 -5.81 -8.80
CA PHE A 249 0.69 -5.77 -7.44
C PHE A 249 1.11 -7.04 -6.70
N SER A 250 1.68 -6.89 -5.49
CA SER A 250 1.97 -8.02 -4.57
C SER A 250 2.79 -9.17 -5.20
N GLY A 251 3.75 -8.84 -6.06
CA GLY A 251 4.60 -9.86 -6.70
C GLY A 251 4.08 -10.43 -8.03
N ASP A 252 2.86 -10.11 -8.45
CA ASP A 252 2.23 -10.65 -9.67
C ASP A 252 3.03 -10.43 -10.96
N GLY A 253 3.92 -9.46 -10.96
CA GLY A 253 4.76 -9.14 -12.11
C GLY A 253 6.18 -9.69 -12.01
N ASN A 254 6.49 -10.57 -11.06
CA ASN A 254 7.83 -11.08 -10.82
C ASN A 254 8.00 -12.50 -11.35
N ALA A 255 9.20 -12.78 -11.86
CA ALA A 255 9.62 -14.12 -12.28
C ALA A 255 11.10 -14.36 -11.93
N ILE A 256 11.46 -15.59 -11.61
CA ILE A 256 12.81 -15.99 -11.23
C ILE A 256 13.35 -16.96 -12.29
N PHE A 257 14.48 -16.62 -12.90
CA PHE A 257 15.20 -17.46 -13.84
C PHE A 257 16.33 -18.20 -13.13
N SER A 258 16.44 -19.53 -13.34
CA SER A 258 17.53 -20.35 -12.81
C SER A 258 18.60 -20.61 -13.88
N TYR A 259 19.87 -20.32 -13.56
CA TYR A 259 21.03 -20.62 -14.41
C TYR A 259 21.58 -22.04 -14.22
N GLU A 260 20.95 -22.88 -13.41
CA GLU A 260 21.39 -24.26 -13.19
C GLU A 260 21.56 -25.02 -14.50
N GLY A 261 22.70 -25.67 -14.70
CA GLY A 261 23.02 -26.43 -15.91
C GLY A 261 23.57 -25.59 -17.06
N CYS A 262 24.00 -24.32 -16.80
CA CYS A 262 24.66 -23.48 -17.79
C CYS A 262 26.21 -23.48 -17.66
N GLU A 263 26.78 -24.29 -16.77
CA GLU A 263 28.16 -24.17 -16.31
C GLU A 263 29.18 -24.46 -17.45
N GLU A 264 28.85 -25.36 -18.40
CA GLU A 264 29.70 -25.75 -19.51
C GLU A 264 29.21 -25.23 -20.85
N VAL A 265 28.24 -24.29 -20.85
CA VAL A 265 27.64 -23.79 -22.09
C VAL A 265 28.51 -22.73 -22.73
N THR A 266 28.86 -22.95 -24.00
CA THR A 266 29.68 -22.01 -24.81
C THR A 266 28.87 -20.83 -25.33
N ASP A 267 27.61 -21.06 -25.74
CA ASP A 267 26.67 -20.01 -26.18
C ASP A 267 25.54 -19.85 -25.16
N LEU A 268 25.83 -19.06 -24.13
CA LEU A 268 24.90 -18.79 -23.04
C LEU A 268 23.59 -18.14 -23.53
N LYS A 269 23.64 -17.28 -24.52
CA LYS A 269 22.45 -16.59 -25.05
C LYS A 269 21.47 -17.58 -25.69
N SER A 270 21.97 -18.46 -26.57
CA SER A 270 21.15 -19.52 -27.16
C SER A 270 20.60 -20.47 -26.12
N TRP A 271 21.41 -20.83 -25.14
CA TRP A 271 20.97 -21.68 -24.03
C TRP A 271 19.84 -21.03 -23.23
N ILE A 272 19.96 -19.73 -22.87
CA ILE A 272 18.90 -19.00 -22.16
C ILE A 272 17.62 -18.97 -23.02
N LYS A 273 17.74 -18.70 -24.31
CA LYS A 273 16.59 -18.65 -25.22
C LYS A 273 15.81 -19.97 -25.24
N GLU A 274 16.48 -21.09 -25.32
CA GLU A 274 15.85 -22.42 -25.31
C GLU A 274 15.23 -22.77 -23.95
N ASN A 275 15.86 -22.33 -22.87
CA ASN A 275 15.48 -22.70 -21.52
C ASN A 275 14.53 -21.69 -20.83
N LEU A 276 14.38 -20.47 -21.36
CA LEU A 276 13.56 -19.43 -20.74
C LEU A 276 12.12 -19.87 -20.41
N PRO A 277 11.37 -20.54 -21.31
CA PRO A 277 10.01 -20.95 -21.01
C PRO A 277 9.86 -21.97 -19.87
N ARG A 278 10.92 -22.75 -19.62
CA ARG A 278 10.91 -23.82 -18.60
C ARG A 278 11.52 -23.39 -17.28
N ARG A 279 12.48 -22.45 -17.31
CA ARG A 279 13.29 -22.04 -16.15
C ARG A 279 12.89 -20.69 -15.59
N LEU A 280 12.05 -19.93 -16.28
CA LEU A 280 11.44 -18.71 -15.76
C LEU A 280 10.21 -19.09 -14.93
N LYS A 281 10.37 -19.18 -13.61
CA LYS A 281 9.27 -19.45 -12.68
C LYS A 281 8.56 -18.15 -12.32
N LEU A 282 7.27 -18.07 -12.62
CA LEU A 282 6.44 -16.94 -12.23
C LEU A 282 6.12 -17.00 -10.73
N VAL A 283 6.09 -15.85 -10.06
CA VAL A 283 5.72 -15.76 -8.63
C VAL A 283 4.21 -15.94 -8.47
N ALA A 284 3.41 -15.38 -9.39
CA ALA A 284 1.98 -15.56 -9.40
C ALA A 284 1.60 -16.92 -10.00
N GLU A 285 0.92 -17.77 -9.24
CA GLU A 285 0.54 -19.14 -9.63
C GLU A 285 -0.50 -19.17 -10.75
N ASP A 286 -1.36 -18.16 -10.83
CA ASP A 286 -2.44 -18.03 -11.82
C ASP A 286 -2.02 -17.29 -13.11
N LEU A 287 -0.76 -16.84 -13.21
CA LEU A 287 -0.22 -16.14 -14.36
C LEU A 287 0.50 -17.11 -15.28
N SER A 288 0.06 -17.20 -16.54
CA SER A 288 0.76 -18.02 -17.55
C SER A 288 1.94 -17.28 -18.18
N TYR A 289 2.95 -18.03 -18.61
CA TYR A 289 4.13 -17.49 -19.29
C TYR A 289 3.80 -16.58 -20.49
N PRO A 290 2.87 -16.94 -21.42
CA PRO A 290 2.50 -16.06 -22.51
C PRO A 290 1.88 -14.73 -22.04
N VAL A 291 1.02 -14.76 -21.01
CA VAL A 291 0.40 -13.57 -20.46
C VAL A 291 1.43 -12.68 -19.76
N PHE A 292 2.39 -13.27 -19.04
CA PHE A 292 3.50 -12.53 -18.45
C PHE A 292 4.32 -11.80 -19.52
N LEU A 293 4.67 -12.46 -20.62
CA LEU A 293 5.41 -11.85 -21.73
C LEU A 293 4.61 -10.74 -22.41
N GLN A 294 3.31 -10.92 -22.58
CA GLN A 294 2.43 -9.88 -23.13
C GLN A 294 2.41 -8.63 -22.24
N LYS A 295 2.30 -8.81 -20.91
CA LYS A 295 2.42 -7.71 -19.93
C LYS A 295 3.79 -7.05 -20.01
N TYR A 296 4.86 -7.84 -20.05
CA TYR A 296 6.22 -7.32 -20.16
C TYR A 296 6.43 -6.49 -21.44
N GLN A 297 5.90 -6.96 -22.55
CA GLN A 297 5.97 -6.25 -23.84
C GLN A 297 5.17 -4.93 -23.82
N SER A 298 4.02 -4.91 -23.17
CA SER A 298 3.15 -3.71 -23.11
C SER A 298 3.63 -2.65 -22.13
N MET A 299 4.11 -3.06 -20.96
CA MET A 299 4.48 -2.15 -19.85
C MET A 299 5.99 -1.93 -19.72
N GLY A 300 6.80 -2.78 -20.39
CA GLY A 300 8.23 -2.87 -20.13
C GLY A 300 8.54 -3.51 -18.78
N GLY A 301 9.82 -3.61 -18.47
CA GLY A 301 10.27 -4.22 -17.25
C GLY A 301 11.78 -4.13 -17.04
N ILE A 302 12.25 -4.90 -16.07
CA ILE A 302 13.65 -4.97 -15.67
C ILE A 302 14.11 -6.43 -15.62
N VAL A 303 15.42 -6.60 -15.74
CA VAL A 303 16.12 -7.82 -15.38
C VAL A 303 17.21 -7.46 -14.39
N GLU A 304 17.26 -8.15 -13.24
CA GLU A 304 18.25 -7.89 -12.20
C GLU A 304 18.74 -9.18 -11.56
N GLU A 305 19.90 -9.10 -10.87
CA GLU A 305 20.42 -10.23 -10.13
C GLU A 305 19.48 -10.59 -8.96
N PHE A 306 19.39 -11.86 -8.65
CA PHE A 306 18.74 -12.33 -7.43
C PHE A 306 19.71 -12.17 -6.27
N LEU A 307 19.38 -11.33 -5.31
CA LEU A 307 20.19 -11.13 -4.11
C LEU A 307 20.11 -12.37 -3.23
N GLU A 308 21.25 -13.03 -3.03
CA GLU A 308 21.40 -14.18 -2.15
C GLU A 308 22.09 -13.75 -0.84
N GLY A 309 21.84 -14.48 0.22
CA GLY A 309 22.47 -14.28 1.54
C GLY A 309 21.89 -15.27 2.55
N GLU A 310 22.68 -15.64 3.55
CA GLU A 310 22.25 -16.54 4.63
C GLU A 310 21.16 -15.90 5.49
N GLN A 311 21.29 -14.61 5.74
CA GLN A 311 20.28 -13.82 6.45
C GLN A 311 19.82 -12.67 5.55
N LYS A 312 18.52 -12.65 5.27
CA LYS A 312 17.89 -11.71 4.36
C LYS A 312 16.54 -11.27 4.89
N GLU A 313 16.31 -9.95 4.90
CA GLU A 313 15.08 -9.31 5.36
C GLU A 313 14.47 -8.46 4.25
N SER A 314 13.18 -8.18 4.36
CA SER A 314 12.42 -7.38 3.39
C SER A 314 11.81 -6.15 4.06
N PRO A 315 12.62 -5.18 4.50
CA PRO A 315 12.08 -4.00 5.16
C PRO A 315 11.40 -3.03 4.20
N SER A 316 10.52 -2.19 4.75
CA SER A 316 9.82 -1.12 4.06
C SER A 316 9.86 0.17 4.85
N VAL A 317 10.02 1.30 4.17
CA VAL A 317 9.97 2.65 4.75
C VAL A 317 8.78 3.39 4.22
N GLN A 318 7.89 3.84 5.09
CA GLN A 318 6.82 4.74 4.71
C GLN A 318 7.26 6.20 4.82
N CYS A 319 7.03 6.95 3.77
CA CYS A 319 7.31 8.37 3.67
C CYS A 319 6.04 9.16 3.39
N ARG A 320 6.10 10.46 3.69
CA ARG A 320 5.08 11.43 3.30
C ARG A 320 5.71 12.73 2.86
N VAL A 321 5.24 13.27 1.75
CA VAL A 321 5.46 14.68 1.38
C VAL A 321 4.18 15.44 1.67
N THR A 322 4.25 16.46 2.53
CA THR A 322 3.10 17.30 2.84
C THR A 322 2.81 18.27 1.69
N PRO A 323 1.60 18.86 1.61
CA PRO A 323 1.30 19.89 0.61
C PRO A 323 2.26 21.09 0.64
N THR A 324 2.84 21.40 1.78
CA THR A 324 3.86 22.45 1.94
C THR A 324 5.28 21.99 1.59
N GLY A 325 5.42 20.72 1.17
CA GLY A 325 6.71 20.16 0.79
C GLY A 325 7.60 19.69 1.96
N LYS A 326 7.08 19.59 3.19
CA LYS A 326 7.80 18.95 4.29
C LYS A 326 7.87 17.44 4.03
N ILE A 327 9.04 16.85 4.22
CA ILE A 327 9.25 15.41 4.14
C ILE A 327 9.19 14.84 5.55
N GLU A 328 8.49 13.72 5.68
CA GLU A 328 8.35 13.00 6.95
C GLU A 328 8.57 11.50 6.71
N ILE A 329 9.45 10.90 7.48
CA ILE A 329 9.56 9.46 7.60
C ILE A 329 8.49 9.02 8.61
N ILE A 330 7.53 8.25 8.14
CA ILE A 330 6.33 7.91 8.91
C ILE A 330 6.57 6.68 9.77
N SER A 331 7.24 5.67 9.19
CA SER A 331 7.48 4.39 9.85
C SER A 331 8.45 3.52 9.05
N THR A 332 9.07 2.58 9.74
CA THR A 332 9.83 1.47 9.14
C THR A 332 9.21 0.16 9.55
N HIS A 333 9.30 -0.87 8.72
CA HIS A 333 8.69 -2.18 8.96
C HIS A 333 9.60 -3.28 8.46
N ASP A 334 9.54 -4.44 9.09
CA ASP A 334 10.02 -5.71 8.51
C ASP A 334 8.80 -6.47 7.97
N GLN A 335 8.77 -6.67 6.65
CA GLN A 335 7.67 -7.37 5.99
C GLN A 335 7.84 -8.87 6.17
N GLU A 336 6.74 -9.54 6.52
CA GLU A 336 6.65 -10.99 6.49
C GLU A 336 6.18 -11.41 5.10
N LEU A 337 6.99 -12.18 4.42
CA LEU A 337 6.72 -12.67 3.08
C LEU A 337 6.47 -14.18 3.13
N GLY A 338 5.50 -14.64 2.35
CA GLY A 338 5.10 -16.03 2.24
C GLY A 338 4.83 -16.45 0.80
N GLY A 339 4.01 -17.50 0.61
CA GLY A 339 3.78 -18.15 -0.67
C GLY A 339 4.94 -19.07 -1.07
N GLU A 340 4.78 -19.87 -2.13
CA GLU A 340 5.80 -20.84 -2.58
C GLU A 340 7.14 -20.20 -2.94
N CYS A 341 7.12 -18.97 -3.46
CA CYS A 341 8.32 -18.21 -3.84
C CYS A 341 8.83 -17.27 -2.74
N GLY A 342 8.16 -17.17 -1.58
CA GLY A 342 8.53 -16.26 -0.49
C GLY A 342 8.50 -14.79 -0.86
N GLN A 343 7.61 -14.37 -1.78
CA GLN A 343 7.51 -12.97 -2.25
C GLN A 343 6.11 -12.36 -2.07
N VAL A 344 5.17 -13.10 -1.50
CA VAL A 344 3.81 -12.61 -1.24
C VAL A 344 3.76 -11.98 0.15
N TYR A 345 3.34 -10.72 0.24
CA TYR A 345 3.15 -10.05 1.52
C TYR A 345 2.03 -10.73 2.34
N ILE A 346 2.35 -11.14 3.56
CA ILE A 346 1.41 -11.76 4.50
C ILE A 346 1.24 -10.97 5.80
N GLY A 347 2.14 -10.07 6.10
CA GLY A 347 2.10 -9.27 7.31
C GLY A 347 3.36 -8.42 7.50
N ALA A 348 3.46 -7.76 8.63
CA ALA A 348 4.65 -6.98 8.99
C ALA A 348 4.83 -6.84 10.50
N GLN A 349 6.06 -6.68 10.90
CA GLN A 349 6.46 -6.21 12.23
C GLN A 349 6.80 -4.74 12.18
N PHE A 350 6.46 -4.02 13.23
CA PHE A 350 6.76 -2.59 13.41
C PHE A 350 7.36 -2.30 14.79
N PRO A 351 8.37 -1.42 14.87
CA PRO A 351 9.20 -0.91 13.77
C PRO A 351 10.04 -2.01 13.12
N ALA A 352 10.76 -1.69 12.06
CA ALA A 352 11.85 -2.54 11.56
C ALA A 352 12.91 -2.73 12.64
N SER A 353 13.76 -3.74 12.46
CA SER A 353 14.85 -4.05 13.39
C SER A 353 15.65 -2.81 13.77
N PRO A 354 15.95 -2.60 15.07
CA PRO A 354 16.77 -1.48 15.53
C PRO A 354 18.20 -1.50 14.96
N GLU A 355 18.67 -2.64 14.45
CA GLU A 355 19.98 -2.75 13.79
C GLU A 355 20.07 -1.84 12.55
N TYR A 356 18.94 -1.53 11.89
CA TYR A 356 18.95 -0.79 10.62
C TYR A 356 17.78 0.19 10.41
N ALA A 357 16.82 0.28 11.31
CA ALA A 357 15.64 1.14 11.14
C ALA A 357 15.98 2.61 10.83
N VAL A 358 16.99 3.15 11.52
CA VAL A 358 17.46 4.52 11.34
C VAL A 358 18.14 4.71 9.98
N GLU A 359 18.99 3.77 9.56
CA GLU A 359 19.66 3.81 8.26
C GLU A 359 18.64 3.74 7.11
N LEU A 360 17.67 2.82 7.19
CA LEU A 360 16.58 2.75 6.22
C LEU A 360 15.78 4.06 6.15
N GLY A 361 15.47 4.66 7.30
CA GLY A 361 14.81 5.97 7.36
C GLY A 361 15.60 7.05 6.63
N ALA A 362 16.92 7.10 6.83
CA ALA A 362 17.80 8.04 6.15
C ALA A 362 17.85 7.80 4.63
N MET A 363 17.88 6.52 4.17
CA MET A 363 17.79 6.17 2.76
C MET A 363 16.43 6.59 2.18
N GLY A 364 15.35 6.30 2.88
CA GLY A 364 13.99 6.72 2.52
C GLY A 364 13.86 8.23 2.34
N LYS A 365 14.49 9.02 3.21
CA LYS A 365 14.51 10.48 3.13
C LYS A 365 15.18 10.98 1.85
N LYS A 366 16.31 10.40 1.44
CA LYS A 366 16.98 10.73 0.16
C LYS A 366 16.06 10.52 -1.04
N VAL A 367 15.36 9.39 -1.07
CA VAL A 367 14.39 9.07 -2.14
C VAL A 367 13.20 10.04 -2.09
N ALA A 368 12.69 10.34 -0.91
CA ALA A 368 11.59 11.29 -0.73
C ALA A 368 11.96 12.71 -1.21
N GLU A 369 13.21 13.17 -1.01
CA GLU A 369 13.71 14.43 -1.54
C GLU A 369 13.74 14.45 -3.08
N ALA A 370 14.14 13.34 -3.71
CA ALA A 370 14.12 13.21 -5.15
C ALA A 370 12.68 13.21 -5.71
N LEU A 371 11.78 12.46 -5.08
CA LEU A 371 10.36 12.41 -5.45
C LEU A 371 9.65 13.75 -5.27
N LYS A 372 9.91 14.46 -4.16
CA LYS A 372 9.42 15.82 -3.93
C LYS A 372 9.81 16.77 -5.06
N LYS A 373 11.06 16.74 -5.53
CA LYS A 373 11.54 17.57 -6.65
C LYS A 373 10.76 17.30 -7.94
N ASN A 374 10.22 16.11 -8.09
CA ASN A 374 9.36 15.73 -9.21
C ASN A 374 7.85 16.01 -8.97
N GLY A 375 7.49 16.62 -7.84
CA GLY A 375 6.11 17.02 -7.53
C GLY A 375 5.28 15.96 -6.79
N VAL A 376 5.89 14.88 -6.32
CA VAL A 376 5.17 13.85 -5.55
C VAL A 376 4.65 14.42 -4.24
N LEU A 377 3.39 14.13 -3.95
CA LEU A 377 2.64 14.56 -2.76
C LEU A 377 1.98 13.35 -2.10
N GLY A 378 1.85 13.38 -0.78
CA GLY A 378 1.12 12.38 -0.02
C GLY A 378 2.01 11.25 0.49
N ARG A 379 1.39 10.13 0.87
CA ARG A 379 2.07 8.94 1.39
C ARG A 379 2.51 8.02 0.27
N PHE A 380 3.70 7.44 0.46
CA PHE A 380 4.26 6.39 -0.38
C PHE A 380 5.17 5.50 0.46
N ALA A 381 5.52 4.35 -0.08
CA ALA A 381 6.46 3.42 0.55
C ALA A 381 7.64 3.13 -0.38
N ILE A 382 8.77 2.78 0.24
CA ILE A 382 9.97 2.28 -0.45
C ILE A 382 10.27 0.93 0.16
N ASP A 383 10.28 -0.11 -0.68
CA ASP A 383 10.58 -1.47 -0.26
C ASP A 383 12.05 -1.79 -0.53
N PHE A 384 12.64 -2.55 0.37
CA PHE A 384 14.05 -2.93 0.35
C PHE A 384 14.21 -4.46 0.40
N ILE A 385 15.36 -4.91 -0.05
CA ILE A 385 15.96 -6.18 0.36
C ILE A 385 17.22 -5.83 1.15
N SER A 386 17.30 -6.34 2.38
CA SER A 386 18.46 -6.20 3.24
C SER A 386 19.16 -7.54 3.39
N VAL A 387 20.45 -7.56 3.11
CA VAL A 387 21.29 -8.76 3.20
C VAL A 387 22.35 -8.52 4.26
N LYS A 388 22.51 -9.48 5.18
CA LYS A 388 23.58 -9.43 6.19
C LYS A 388 24.87 -9.91 5.58
N GLU A 389 25.87 -9.03 5.59
CA GLU A 389 27.24 -9.30 5.16
C GLU A 389 28.18 -9.30 6.39
N GLU A 390 29.45 -9.66 6.23
CA GLU A 390 30.43 -9.70 7.33
C GLU A 390 30.55 -8.36 8.09
N ASN A 391 30.38 -7.24 7.38
CA ASN A 391 30.54 -5.90 7.95
C ASN A 391 29.21 -5.23 8.38
N GLY A 392 28.11 -6.00 8.43
CA GLY A 392 26.79 -5.49 8.80
C GLY A 392 25.75 -5.68 7.71
N TRP A 393 24.65 -4.92 7.79
CA TRP A 393 23.57 -5.02 6.84
C TRP A 393 23.83 -4.16 5.60
N LYS A 394 23.47 -4.68 4.43
CA LYS A 394 23.46 -3.93 3.18
C LYS A 394 22.05 -3.87 2.63
N HIS A 395 21.57 -2.65 2.38
CA HIS A 395 20.19 -2.37 2.03
C HIS A 395 20.07 -1.97 0.56
N TYR A 396 19.23 -2.68 -0.18
CA TYR A 396 18.96 -2.43 -1.59
C TYR A 396 17.49 -2.00 -1.75
N PRO A 397 17.20 -0.72 -2.07
CA PRO A 397 15.85 -0.32 -2.42
C PRO A 397 15.47 -0.95 -3.76
N ILE A 398 14.29 -1.56 -3.80
CA ILE A 398 13.83 -2.34 -4.96
C ILE A 398 12.54 -1.84 -5.58
N GLU A 399 11.72 -1.08 -4.83
CA GLU A 399 10.43 -0.62 -5.31
C GLU A 399 10.00 0.69 -4.65
N ILE A 400 9.33 1.56 -5.43
CA ILE A 400 8.64 2.76 -4.95
C ILE A 400 7.14 2.57 -5.16
N ASN A 401 6.38 2.56 -4.07
CA ASN A 401 4.93 2.44 -4.09
C ASN A 401 4.30 3.82 -3.85
N LEU A 402 3.92 4.57 -4.92
CA LEU A 402 3.36 5.93 -4.85
C LEU A 402 1.89 5.94 -4.37
N ARG A 403 1.57 5.14 -3.39
CA ARG A 403 0.24 4.93 -2.82
C ARG A 403 0.32 4.49 -1.37
N LYS A 404 -0.83 4.39 -0.71
CA LYS A 404 -0.92 3.65 0.55
C LYS A 404 -0.69 2.16 0.27
N GLY A 405 -0.08 1.45 1.19
CA GLY A 405 0.29 0.04 1.06
C GLY A 405 -0.17 -0.82 2.24
N GLY A 406 0.26 -2.09 2.27
CA GLY A 406 -0.07 -3.06 3.32
C GLY A 406 0.36 -2.63 4.72
N THR A 407 1.47 -1.89 4.84
CA THR A 407 1.98 -1.38 6.12
C THR A 407 1.33 -0.05 6.55
N THR A 408 0.53 0.60 5.69
CA THR A 408 -0.05 1.92 6.00
C THR A 408 -1.16 1.84 7.05
N HIS A 409 -2.13 0.95 6.84
CA HIS A 409 -3.29 0.88 7.74
C HIS A 409 -2.94 0.32 9.12
N PRO A 410 -2.03 -0.67 9.32
CA PRO A 410 -1.66 -1.09 10.66
C PRO A 410 -0.99 0.02 11.46
N PHE A 411 -0.11 0.80 10.81
CA PHE A 411 0.49 1.97 11.46
C PHE A 411 -0.56 3.04 11.81
N LEU A 412 -1.51 3.31 10.92
CA LEU A 412 -2.61 4.22 11.22
C LEU A 412 -3.52 3.69 12.33
N MET A 413 -3.68 2.37 12.47
CA MET A 413 -4.43 1.77 13.58
C MET A 413 -3.71 1.98 14.91
N LEU A 414 -2.39 1.81 14.96
CA LEU A 414 -1.61 2.17 16.15
C LEU A 414 -1.78 3.66 16.49
N GLN A 415 -1.71 4.57 15.51
CA GLN A 415 -1.96 6.01 15.72
C GLN A 415 -3.41 6.30 16.13
N PHE A 416 -4.37 5.58 15.57
CA PHE A 416 -5.78 5.66 15.93
C PHE A 416 -6.01 5.40 17.43
N LEU A 417 -5.33 4.39 17.97
CA LEU A 417 -5.48 4.00 19.37
C LEU A 417 -4.67 4.87 20.33
N THR A 418 -3.48 5.32 19.94
CA THR A 418 -2.48 5.88 20.87
C THR A 418 -2.13 7.34 20.64
N ASP A 419 -2.53 7.92 19.48
CA ASP A 419 -2.13 9.27 19.02
C ASP A 419 -0.61 9.54 19.07
N GLY A 420 0.19 8.49 18.93
CA GLY A 420 1.64 8.53 19.10
C GLY A 420 2.40 8.95 17.85
N ILE A 421 3.71 9.05 18.01
CA ILE A 421 4.64 9.55 16.98
C ILE A 421 5.81 8.58 16.84
N TYR A 422 6.21 8.33 15.58
CA TYR A 422 7.44 7.63 15.25
C TYR A 422 8.61 8.63 15.23
N ASN A 423 9.70 8.31 15.92
CA ASN A 423 10.95 9.05 15.93
C ASN A 423 11.92 8.38 14.94
N ASP A 424 12.12 9.00 13.78
CA ASP A 424 12.98 8.48 12.72
C ASP A 424 14.48 8.53 13.06
N ASN A 425 14.89 9.34 14.05
CA ASN A 425 16.29 9.39 14.52
C ASN A 425 16.63 8.23 15.48
N GLU A 426 15.62 7.62 16.10
CA GLU A 426 15.79 6.52 17.05
C GLU A 426 15.21 5.20 16.55
N GLY A 427 14.38 5.24 15.50
CA GLY A 427 13.66 4.07 14.99
C GLY A 427 12.58 3.55 15.94
N THR A 428 12.04 4.40 16.83
CA THR A 428 11.10 4.03 17.87
C THR A 428 9.76 4.75 17.76
N TYR A 429 8.71 4.17 18.33
CA TYR A 429 7.39 4.79 18.41
C TYR A 429 6.99 4.99 19.86
N SER A 430 6.49 6.19 20.18
CA SER A 430 6.02 6.50 21.52
C SER A 430 4.57 6.98 21.47
N THR A 431 3.75 6.50 22.41
CA THR A 431 2.36 6.93 22.57
C THR A 431 2.28 8.35 23.12
N SER A 432 1.20 9.08 22.80
CA SER A 432 1.00 10.45 23.33
C SER A 432 0.73 10.46 24.84
N GLN A 433 0.09 9.42 25.34
CA GLN A 433 -0.16 9.27 26.78
C GLN A 433 0.84 8.28 27.38
N GLY A 434 1.57 8.74 28.39
CA GLY A 434 2.56 7.95 29.12
C GLY A 434 3.88 7.73 28.40
N HIS A 435 4.03 8.20 27.17
CA HIS A 435 5.24 8.03 26.32
C HIS A 435 5.74 6.59 26.26
N LEU A 436 4.80 5.63 26.21
CA LEU A 436 5.11 4.21 26.19
C LEU A 436 5.60 3.82 24.80
N VAL A 437 6.72 3.09 24.75
CA VAL A 437 7.19 2.51 23.48
C VAL A 437 6.24 1.37 23.10
N ARG A 438 5.86 1.34 21.82
CA ARG A 438 4.95 0.31 21.29
C ARG A 438 5.47 -0.27 20.00
N TYR A 439 5.22 -1.55 19.89
CA TYR A 439 5.50 -2.41 18.76
C TYR A 439 4.21 -3.04 18.28
N TYR A 440 4.18 -3.52 17.05
CA TYR A 440 3.11 -4.42 16.63
C TYR A 440 3.60 -5.50 15.67
N PHE A 441 2.86 -6.58 15.67
CA PHE A 441 2.82 -7.55 14.58
C PHE A 441 1.44 -7.47 13.92
N CYS A 442 1.40 -7.49 12.58
CA CYS A 442 0.12 -7.43 11.85
C CYS A 442 0.08 -8.43 10.70
N SER A 443 -1.13 -8.86 10.38
CA SER A 443 -1.43 -9.61 9.16
C SER A 443 -2.80 -9.17 8.64
N ASP A 444 -2.95 -9.02 7.33
CA ASP A 444 -4.23 -8.84 6.65
C ASP A 444 -4.68 -10.10 5.90
N ASN A 445 -4.05 -11.23 6.22
CA ASN A 445 -4.29 -12.52 5.59
C ASN A 445 -4.45 -13.68 6.59
N LEU A 446 -4.96 -13.39 7.79
CA LEU A 446 -5.39 -14.47 8.69
C LEU A 446 -6.64 -15.10 8.08
N LYS A 447 -6.50 -16.33 7.58
CA LYS A 447 -7.56 -17.02 6.83
C LYS A 447 -7.66 -18.48 7.23
N ASN A 448 -8.89 -18.91 7.55
CA ASN A 448 -9.21 -20.32 7.77
C ASN A 448 -10.68 -20.55 7.40
N ASP A 449 -10.98 -21.63 6.69
CA ASP A 449 -12.37 -21.96 6.33
C ASP A 449 -13.26 -22.23 7.55
N LYS A 450 -12.71 -22.62 8.68
CA LYS A 450 -13.41 -22.77 9.96
C LYS A 450 -13.99 -21.45 10.48
N TYR A 451 -13.39 -20.32 10.15
CA TYR A 451 -13.87 -19.00 10.59
C TYR A 451 -15.13 -18.53 9.86
N LYS A 452 -15.51 -19.21 8.75
CA LYS A 452 -16.74 -18.92 8.04
C LYS A 452 -17.95 -19.16 8.95
N GLY A 453 -18.87 -18.22 8.94
CA GLY A 453 -20.05 -18.26 9.81
C GLY A 453 -19.91 -17.48 11.11
N LEU A 454 -18.70 -17.11 11.55
CA LEU A 454 -18.53 -16.16 12.64
C LEU A 454 -19.03 -14.77 12.19
N SER A 455 -19.89 -14.17 12.99
CA SER A 455 -20.32 -12.79 12.78
C SER A 455 -19.30 -11.79 13.35
N PRO A 456 -19.38 -10.48 12.99
CA PRO A 456 -18.61 -9.44 13.67
C PRO A 456 -18.80 -9.43 15.21
N HIS A 457 -20.00 -9.72 15.71
CA HIS A 457 -20.27 -9.86 17.13
C HIS A 457 -19.51 -11.01 17.76
N ASP A 458 -19.56 -12.21 17.14
CA ASP A 458 -18.87 -13.38 17.66
C ASP A 458 -17.35 -13.12 17.79
N LEU A 459 -16.74 -12.47 16.78
CA LEU A 459 -15.33 -12.11 16.82
C LEU A 459 -15.00 -11.21 18.03
N ILE A 460 -15.82 -10.18 18.24
CA ILE A 460 -15.61 -9.22 19.34
C ILE A 460 -15.78 -9.93 20.69
N ASP A 461 -16.81 -10.74 20.84
CA ASP A 461 -17.08 -11.50 22.06
C ASP A 461 -15.95 -12.50 22.37
N ILE A 462 -15.48 -13.23 21.36
CA ILE A 462 -14.32 -14.15 21.49
C ILE A 462 -13.09 -13.37 21.99
N ALA A 463 -12.81 -12.21 21.41
CA ALA A 463 -11.67 -11.42 21.81
C ALA A 463 -11.80 -10.89 23.26
N MET A 464 -13.01 -10.46 23.65
CA MET A 464 -13.30 -9.96 25.00
C MET A 464 -13.18 -11.06 26.05
N VAL A 465 -13.82 -12.22 25.82
CA VAL A 465 -13.84 -13.34 26.78
C VAL A 465 -12.44 -13.94 26.98
N ASN A 466 -11.57 -13.88 25.95
CA ASN A 466 -10.22 -14.42 26.02
C ASN A 466 -9.15 -13.36 26.36
N ASP A 467 -9.55 -12.16 26.78
CA ASP A 467 -8.64 -11.06 27.15
C ASP A 467 -7.61 -10.75 26.05
N LEU A 468 -8.11 -10.55 24.82
CA LEU A 468 -7.30 -10.28 23.65
C LEU A 468 -7.53 -8.88 23.07
N HIS A 469 -8.71 -8.29 23.34
CA HIS A 469 -9.03 -6.98 22.81
C HIS A 469 -8.04 -5.91 23.29
N TYR A 470 -7.92 -4.84 22.53
CA TYR A 470 -7.05 -3.74 22.92
C TYR A 470 -7.56 -3.06 24.19
N ASP A 471 -6.72 -3.01 25.23
CA ASP A 471 -6.98 -2.30 26.48
C ASP A 471 -6.31 -0.91 26.44
N GLY A 472 -7.12 0.13 26.56
CA GLY A 472 -6.66 1.52 26.56
C GLY A 472 -5.82 1.91 27.78
N THR A 473 -5.87 1.14 28.89
CA THR A 473 -5.08 1.40 30.10
C THR A 473 -3.64 0.93 29.93
N SER A 474 -3.46 -0.32 29.53
CA SER A 474 -2.15 -0.88 29.23
C SER A 474 -1.61 -0.43 27.86
N GLN A 475 -2.50 0.02 26.97
CA GLN A 475 -2.26 0.32 25.56
C GLN A 475 -1.66 -0.88 24.83
N GLU A 476 -2.14 -2.08 25.13
CA GLU A 476 -1.78 -3.35 24.51
C GLU A 476 -3.02 -4.14 24.11
N GLY A 477 -2.89 -5.08 23.20
CA GLY A 477 -3.94 -5.98 22.76
C GLY A 477 -4.13 -6.01 21.26
N VAL A 478 -5.21 -6.60 20.80
CA VAL A 478 -5.52 -6.84 19.40
C VAL A 478 -6.57 -5.87 18.89
N MET A 479 -6.33 -5.30 17.73
CA MET A 479 -7.33 -4.58 16.95
C MET A 479 -7.55 -5.31 15.62
N PHE A 480 -8.82 -5.49 15.25
CA PHE A 480 -9.20 -6.17 14.02
C PHE A 480 -9.53 -5.20 12.89
N HIS A 481 -9.30 -5.67 11.66
CA HIS A 481 -9.75 -5.01 10.43
C HIS A 481 -10.18 -6.05 9.41
N LEU A 482 -10.78 -5.65 8.29
CA LEU A 482 -11.39 -6.58 7.33
C LEU A 482 -12.43 -7.50 8.00
N ILE A 483 -13.11 -7.01 9.01
CA ILE A 483 -14.03 -7.81 9.84
C ILE A 483 -15.20 -8.31 9.00
N GLY A 484 -15.70 -7.52 8.05
CA GLY A 484 -16.77 -7.91 7.16
C GLY A 484 -16.45 -9.10 6.24
N ALA A 485 -15.15 -9.38 6.02
CA ALA A 485 -14.74 -10.54 5.23
C ALA A 485 -14.79 -11.87 6.01
N LEU A 486 -14.97 -11.82 7.33
CA LEU A 486 -14.88 -12.99 8.20
C LEU A 486 -15.97 -14.04 7.86
N SER A 487 -17.24 -13.65 7.94
CA SER A 487 -18.37 -14.57 7.85
C SER A 487 -18.42 -15.35 6.55
N GLN A 488 -18.16 -14.69 5.43
CA GLN A 488 -18.29 -15.29 4.11
C GLN A 488 -16.99 -15.93 3.61
N TYR A 489 -15.85 -15.30 3.91
CA TYR A 489 -14.55 -15.69 3.33
C TYR A 489 -13.61 -16.34 4.34
N GLY A 490 -13.97 -16.39 5.62
CA GLY A 490 -13.13 -16.89 6.70
C GLY A 490 -11.83 -16.10 6.82
N LYS A 491 -11.84 -14.82 6.44
CA LYS A 491 -10.66 -13.95 6.34
C LYS A 491 -10.78 -12.75 7.25
N LEU A 492 -9.67 -12.41 7.91
CA LEU A 492 -9.59 -11.37 8.92
C LEU A 492 -8.24 -10.67 8.85
N GLY A 493 -8.22 -9.40 9.19
CA GLY A 493 -7.00 -8.65 9.47
C GLY A 493 -6.82 -8.41 10.95
N VAL A 494 -5.58 -8.47 11.42
CA VAL A 494 -5.24 -8.28 12.84
C VAL A 494 -4.02 -7.38 12.99
N VAL A 495 -4.02 -6.56 14.05
CA VAL A 495 -2.86 -5.78 14.52
C VAL A 495 -2.71 -6.04 16.01
N CYS A 496 -1.63 -6.72 16.39
CA CYS A 496 -1.32 -7.07 17.79
C CYS A 496 -0.31 -6.04 18.32
N ILE A 497 -0.75 -5.15 19.20
CA ILE A 497 0.03 -4.02 19.75
C ILE A 497 0.52 -4.39 21.14
N CYS A 498 1.84 -4.28 21.37
CA CYS A 498 2.46 -4.67 22.64
C CYS A 498 3.69 -3.82 22.98
N SER A 499 4.24 -4.04 24.17
CA SER A 499 5.45 -3.39 24.69
C SER A 499 6.74 -3.94 24.12
N THR A 500 6.73 -5.15 23.52
CA THR A 500 7.89 -5.75 22.83
C THR A 500 7.46 -6.45 21.53
N PRO A 501 8.38 -6.64 20.57
CA PRO A 501 8.09 -7.38 19.34
C PRO A 501 7.69 -8.84 19.57
N GLU A 502 8.37 -9.52 20.52
CA GLU A 502 8.12 -10.91 20.87
C GLU A 502 6.70 -11.07 21.41
N ARG A 503 6.29 -10.19 22.32
CA ARG A 503 4.94 -10.19 22.90
C ARG A 503 3.87 -9.93 21.83
N ALA A 504 4.13 -9.08 20.84
CA ALA A 504 3.21 -8.86 19.73
C ALA A 504 3.00 -10.14 18.89
N ARG A 505 4.06 -10.92 18.67
CA ARG A 505 3.97 -12.23 18.00
C ARG A 505 3.25 -13.28 18.86
N GLU A 506 3.46 -13.27 20.17
CA GLU A 506 2.73 -14.15 21.11
C GLU A 506 1.22 -13.87 21.08
N PHE A 507 0.82 -12.60 21.06
CA PHE A 507 -0.59 -12.21 20.91
C PHE A 507 -1.17 -12.69 19.58
N TYR A 508 -0.42 -12.59 18.49
CA TYR A 508 -0.85 -13.12 17.20
C TYR A 508 -1.06 -14.63 17.24
N ALA A 509 -0.10 -15.37 17.80
CA ALA A 509 -0.24 -16.82 17.98
C ALA A 509 -1.43 -17.18 18.88
N LYS A 510 -1.65 -16.41 19.96
CA LYS A 510 -2.78 -16.61 20.88
C LYS A 510 -4.13 -16.39 20.17
N ILE A 511 -4.30 -15.33 19.36
CA ILE A 511 -5.56 -15.10 18.63
C ILE A 511 -5.84 -16.20 17.61
N VAL A 512 -4.82 -16.68 16.89
CA VAL A 512 -4.97 -17.81 15.97
C VAL A 512 -5.46 -19.05 16.72
N ALA A 513 -4.81 -19.42 17.83
CA ALA A 513 -5.17 -20.59 18.62
C ALA A 513 -6.58 -20.47 19.24
N VAL A 514 -6.96 -19.28 19.70
CA VAL A 514 -8.31 -19.03 20.24
C VAL A 514 -9.38 -19.17 19.16
N LEU A 515 -9.18 -18.55 17.99
CA LEU A 515 -10.13 -18.67 16.89
C LEU A 515 -10.28 -20.12 16.39
N GLU A 516 -9.18 -20.88 16.34
CA GLU A 516 -9.23 -22.30 15.96
C GLU A 516 -9.98 -23.17 16.97
N LYS A 517 -9.98 -22.78 18.24
CA LYS A 517 -10.67 -23.50 19.31
C LYS A 517 -12.16 -23.15 19.35
N GLU A 518 -12.53 -21.89 19.09
CA GLU A 518 -13.91 -21.40 19.13
C GLU A 518 -14.72 -21.75 17.86
N CYS A 519 -14.05 -22.13 16.78
CA CYS A 519 -14.64 -22.62 15.52
C CYS A 519 -14.54 -24.13 15.40
#